data_d16a23df22af1b94e9a949ad6891ac02
#
_entry.id   d16a23df22af1b94e9a949ad6891ac02
#
_cell.length_a   1.000
_cell.length_b   1.000
_cell.length_c   1.000
_cell.angle_alpha   90.00
_cell.angle_beta   90.00
_cell.angle_gamma   90.00
#
_symmetry.space_group_name_H-M   'P 1'
#
loop_
_entity.id
_entity.type
_entity.pdbx_description
1 polymer ?
#
loop_
_entity_poly.entity_id
_entity_poly.type
_entity_poly.pdbx_seq_one_letter_code
_entity_poly.pdbx_strand_id
1 'polypeptide(L)'
;MCKNNYTVFFKMLVLLLAITFQSDKVMAQVFVRDNGQKQFKHTVSAGNYSGIAPLGGTFYALADDKAPWDGFRIVEIMLDSISGAIQTVQDIKQVATANANRDAEGIVYLPHTKKLMVVGEADNRVVEYDLDGNITARELELPSGVGNGSYESLAYDTCRQILWTCTEEPFANDVPLSYSNSENAFPGALLRLQAYDRFLKFIGQWPYVTDAPTADKSVARNYASGVSELLVCGDSTLLVLERECFVPHSKIGAWVKNKIYKVKLSQMYRGNHSVVQEKSSLDAPVEKELLYSWKTSLTLLKRSFANYEGMCLGPKLVDGSQVLLLVSDSQNQAHGVLRDWFRSIIIR
;
A
#
# COMPACT_ATOMS: atom_id res chain seq x y z
N MET A 1 -38.85 -48.84 32.38
CA MET A 1 -38.96 -47.50 31.87
C MET A 1 -37.57 -46.79 31.91
N CYS A 2 -36.72 -47.11 31.00
CA CYS A 2 -35.41 -46.40 30.91
C CYS A 2 -34.75 -46.65 29.53
N LYS A 3 -35.37 -46.19 28.44
CA LYS A 3 -34.81 -46.37 27.07
C LYS A 3 -34.86 -45.11 26.19
N ASN A 4 -35.32 -43.96 26.70
CA ASN A 4 -35.50 -42.77 25.81
C ASN A 4 -34.51 -41.61 25.99
N ASN A 5 -33.58 -41.70 26.97
CA ASN A 5 -32.69 -40.56 27.23
C ASN A 5 -31.39 -40.53 26.39
N TYR A 6 -30.95 -41.66 25.84
CA TYR A 6 -29.72 -41.72 25.06
C TYR A 6 -29.87 -41.20 23.63
N THR A 7 -31.06 -41.34 23.04
CA THR A 7 -31.31 -40.89 21.66
C THR A 7 -31.41 -39.37 21.54
N VAL A 8 -31.87 -38.68 22.58
CA VAL A 8 -31.96 -37.22 22.63
C VAL A 8 -30.57 -36.62 22.86
N PHE A 9 -29.75 -37.26 23.72
CA PHE A 9 -28.38 -36.80 23.97
C PHE A 9 -27.46 -36.95 22.73
N PHE A 10 -27.63 -38.05 21.99
CA PHE A 10 -26.84 -38.27 20.76
C PHE A 10 -27.25 -37.31 19.63
N LYS A 11 -28.55 -36.97 19.50
CA LYS A 11 -29.01 -35.95 18.54
C LYS A 11 -28.56 -34.54 18.90
N MET A 12 -28.50 -34.19 20.18
CA MET A 12 -27.96 -32.90 20.64
C MET A 12 -26.45 -32.83 20.47
N LEU A 13 -25.71 -33.91 20.69
CA LEU A 13 -24.26 -33.94 20.49
C LEU A 13 -23.87 -33.83 19.00
N VAL A 14 -24.65 -34.45 18.10
CA VAL A 14 -24.44 -34.33 16.64
C VAL A 14 -24.84 -32.95 16.14
N LEU A 15 -25.83 -32.29 16.74
CA LEU A 15 -26.20 -30.91 16.40
C LEU A 15 -25.15 -29.88 16.90
N LEU A 16 -24.52 -30.11 18.06
CA LEU A 16 -23.43 -29.29 18.60
C LEU A 16 -22.13 -29.48 17.83
N LEU A 17 -21.85 -30.67 17.28
CA LEU A 17 -20.70 -30.92 16.42
C LEU A 17 -20.87 -30.34 14.98
N ALA A 18 -22.10 -30.12 14.52
CA ALA A 18 -22.38 -29.53 13.24
C ALA A 18 -22.25 -27.99 13.24
N ILE A 19 -22.20 -27.33 14.42
CA ILE A 19 -22.08 -25.87 14.55
C ILE A 19 -20.61 -25.41 14.60
N THR A 20 -19.64 -26.32 14.75
CA THR A 20 -18.23 -25.94 14.94
C THR A 20 -17.36 -26.07 13.70
N PHE A 21 -17.89 -26.31 12.50
CA PHE A 21 -17.17 -26.27 11.25
C PHE A 21 -17.80 -25.27 10.26
N GLN A 22 -18.08 -24.04 10.67
CA GLN A 22 -17.92 -22.92 9.76
C GLN A 22 -16.42 -22.61 9.74
N SER A 23 -15.68 -23.34 8.91
CA SER A 23 -14.43 -22.84 8.43
C SER A 23 -14.78 -21.56 7.69
N ASP A 24 -14.45 -20.42 8.27
CA ASP A 24 -14.33 -19.19 7.50
C ASP A 24 -13.41 -19.54 6.33
N LYS A 25 -14.01 -19.80 5.17
CA LYS A 25 -13.26 -19.81 3.93
C LYS A 25 -12.74 -18.40 3.80
N VAL A 26 -11.50 -18.19 4.23
CA VAL A 26 -10.74 -17.00 3.87
C VAL A 26 -10.79 -16.98 2.35
N MET A 27 -11.70 -16.18 1.82
CA MET A 27 -11.83 -16.00 0.38
C MET A 27 -10.55 -15.28 -0.04
N ALA A 28 -9.70 -15.96 -0.79
CA ALA A 28 -8.52 -15.31 -1.34
C ALA A 28 -8.98 -14.13 -2.20
N GLN A 29 -8.42 -12.93 -2.00
CA GLN A 29 -8.73 -11.77 -2.82
C GLN A 29 -8.49 -12.11 -4.30
N VAL A 30 -9.47 -11.81 -5.12
CA VAL A 30 -9.44 -12.04 -6.57
C VAL A 30 -9.73 -10.72 -7.27
N PHE A 31 -9.00 -10.45 -8.34
CA PHE A 31 -9.28 -9.31 -9.22
C PHE A 31 -10.64 -9.48 -9.90
N VAL A 32 -11.46 -8.44 -9.90
CA VAL A 32 -12.78 -8.43 -10.55
C VAL A 32 -12.79 -7.48 -11.74
N ARG A 33 -12.39 -6.22 -11.53
CA ARG A 33 -12.48 -5.19 -12.57
C ARG A 33 -11.54 -4.02 -12.29
N ASP A 34 -11.06 -3.40 -13.35
CA ASP A 34 -10.36 -2.13 -13.35
C ASP A 34 -11.23 -1.07 -14.03
N ASN A 35 -11.61 -0.03 -13.31
CA ASN A 35 -12.42 1.08 -13.83
C ASN A 35 -11.56 2.13 -14.56
N GLY A 36 -10.24 1.92 -14.64
CA GLY A 36 -9.32 2.85 -15.28
C GLY A 36 -8.98 4.07 -14.42
N GLN A 37 -8.28 5.01 -15.02
CA GLN A 37 -7.80 6.22 -14.35
C GLN A 37 -8.51 7.47 -14.86
N LYS A 38 -8.71 8.45 -13.94
CA LYS A 38 -9.33 9.74 -14.23
C LYS A 38 -8.54 10.87 -13.58
N GLN A 39 -8.64 12.06 -14.15
CA GLN A 39 -8.13 13.33 -13.59
C GLN A 39 -9.29 14.20 -13.14
N PHE A 40 -9.03 14.98 -12.09
CA PHE A 40 -10.01 15.91 -11.53
C PHE A 40 -9.43 17.32 -11.39
N LYS A 41 -8.66 17.75 -12.38
CA LYS A 41 -7.85 19.00 -12.41
C LYS A 41 -8.63 20.30 -12.16
N HIS A 42 -9.95 20.27 -12.18
CA HIS A 42 -10.80 21.46 -11.91
C HIS A 42 -11.31 21.48 -10.47
N THR A 43 -11.22 20.38 -9.76
CA THR A 43 -11.73 20.20 -8.40
C THR A 43 -10.67 19.72 -7.42
N VAL A 44 -9.51 19.30 -7.92
CA VAL A 44 -8.33 18.91 -7.14
C VAL A 44 -7.14 19.70 -7.64
N SER A 45 -6.44 20.35 -6.73
CA SER A 45 -5.22 21.10 -7.03
C SER A 45 -4.09 20.15 -7.43
N ALA A 46 -3.14 20.62 -8.21
CA ALA A 46 -1.92 19.87 -8.47
C ALA A 46 -1.13 19.65 -7.19
N GLY A 47 -0.62 18.44 -6.99
CA GLY A 47 0.16 18.04 -5.83
C GLY A 47 1.20 16.98 -6.15
N ASN A 48 1.89 16.49 -5.13
CA ASN A 48 2.71 15.30 -5.14
C ASN A 48 2.02 14.26 -4.25
N TYR A 49 1.07 13.53 -4.83
CA TYR A 49 0.21 12.62 -4.06
C TYR A 49 0.84 11.25 -3.98
N SER A 50 1.66 11.01 -2.97
CA SER A 50 2.42 9.78 -2.80
C SER A 50 1.69 8.73 -1.96
N GLY A 51 0.75 9.13 -1.08
CA GLY A 51 -0.03 8.21 -0.25
C GLY A 51 -1.50 8.58 -0.17
N ILE A 52 -2.35 7.61 0.18
CA ILE A 52 -3.79 7.82 0.40
C ILE A 52 -4.31 7.00 1.58
N ALA A 53 -5.05 7.62 2.50
CA ALA A 53 -5.67 6.98 3.65
C ALA A 53 -7.16 7.31 3.79
N PRO A 54 -8.05 6.32 4.05
CA PRO A 54 -9.47 6.58 4.28
C PRO A 54 -9.69 7.19 5.68
N LEU A 55 -10.37 8.32 5.76
CA LEU A 55 -10.75 8.96 7.04
C LEU A 55 -12.14 8.53 7.54
N GLY A 56 -12.89 7.84 6.69
CA GLY A 56 -14.26 7.41 6.91
C GLY A 56 -15.27 8.13 6.00
N GLY A 57 -16.36 7.44 5.66
CA GLY A 57 -17.33 7.91 4.69
C GLY A 57 -16.72 8.12 3.31
N THR A 58 -16.83 9.33 2.78
CA THR A 58 -16.29 9.72 1.46
C THR A 58 -14.99 10.51 1.55
N PHE A 59 -14.43 10.69 2.77
CA PHE A 59 -13.24 11.51 3.00
C PHE A 59 -11.96 10.68 3.04
N TYR A 60 -10.91 11.23 2.42
CA TYR A 60 -9.58 10.62 2.35
C TYR A 60 -8.50 11.68 2.60
N ALA A 61 -7.39 11.27 3.20
CA ALA A 61 -6.18 12.07 3.30
C ALA A 61 -5.19 11.61 2.22
N LEU A 62 -4.59 12.56 1.51
CA LEU A 62 -3.50 12.32 0.56
C LEU A 62 -2.23 12.90 1.16
N ALA A 63 -1.13 12.14 1.23
CA ALA A 63 0.18 12.70 1.49
C ALA A 63 0.55 13.66 0.34
N ASP A 64 1.09 14.83 0.65
CA ASP A 64 1.38 15.88 -0.33
C ASP A 64 2.65 16.62 0.12
N ASP A 65 3.78 16.31 -0.50
CA ASP A 65 5.10 16.88 -0.21
C ASP A 65 5.38 18.17 -0.97
N LYS A 66 4.38 18.76 -1.62
CA LYS A 66 4.54 19.94 -2.45
C LYS A 66 5.24 21.09 -1.72
N ALA A 67 6.52 21.28 -2.01
CA ALA A 67 7.29 22.38 -1.45
C ALA A 67 6.67 23.77 -1.76
N PRO A 68 6.63 24.73 -0.81
CA PRO A 68 7.20 24.67 0.55
C PRO A 68 6.28 24.00 1.58
N TRP A 69 5.26 23.32 1.15
CA TRP A 69 4.17 22.75 1.96
C TRP A 69 4.38 21.24 2.06
N ASP A 70 5.00 20.79 3.10
CA ASP A 70 4.94 19.40 3.49
C ASP A 70 3.70 19.17 4.34
N GLY A 71 2.93 18.12 4.05
CA GLY A 71 1.71 17.87 4.78
C GLY A 71 0.79 16.85 4.13
N PHE A 72 -0.49 17.13 4.22
CA PHE A 72 -1.51 16.28 3.60
C PHE A 72 -2.71 17.10 3.13
N ARG A 73 -3.44 16.53 2.22
CA ARG A 73 -4.67 17.10 1.69
C ARG A 73 -5.85 16.22 2.05
N ILE A 74 -6.93 16.81 2.52
CA ILE A 74 -8.20 16.11 2.72
C ILE A 74 -9.03 16.33 1.46
N VAL A 75 -9.49 15.23 0.86
CA VAL A 75 -10.36 15.22 -0.32
C VAL A 75 -11.62 14.43 -0.04
N GLU A 76 -12.69 14.77 -0.75
CA GLU A 76 -13.89 13.95 -0.85
C GLU A 76 -13.86 13.16 -2.15
N ILE A 77 -14.03 11.84 -2.08
CA ILE A 77 -14.10 10.94 -3.25
C ILE A 77 -15.47 10.27 -3.28
N MET A 78 -16.25 10.57 -4.30
CA MET A 78 -17.55 9.94 -4.53
C MET A 78 -17.40 8.81 -5.55
N LEU A 79 -17.94 7.66 -5.21
CA LEU A 79 -17.89 6.45 -6.03
C LEU A 79 -19.32 6.02 -6.40
N ASP A 80 -19.45 5.44 -7.56
CA ASP A 80 -20.65 4.69 -7.92
C ASP A 80 -20.73 3.41 -7.08
N SER A 81 -21.83 3.22 -6.37
CA SER A 81 -22.00 2.13 -5.38
C SER A 81 -22.12 0.74 -6.01
N ILE A 82 -22.38 0.64 -7.32
CA ILE A 82 -22.50 -0.62 -8.06
C ILE A 82 -21.19 -0.96 -8.75
N SER A 83 -20.62 0.02 -9.47
CA SER A 83 -19.41 -0.21 -10.27
C SER A 83 -18.12 0.10 -9.52
N GLY A 84 -18.15 0.92 -8.46
CA GLY A 84 -16.95 1.43 -7.79
C GLY A 84 -16.17 2.45 -8.63
N ALA A 85 -16.73 2.92 -9.75
CA ALA A 85 -16.08 3.93 -10.57
C ALA A 85 -16.07 5.28 -9.85
N ILE A 86 -14.94 5.99 -9.90
CA ILE A 86 -14.80 7.32 -9.31
C ILE A 86 -15.66 8.30 -10.11
N GLN A 87 -16.61 8.92 -9.44
CA GLN A 87 -17.50 9.93 -10.03
C GLN A 87 -16.90 11.32 -9.89
N THR A 88 -16.54 11.71 -8.66
CA THR A 88 -15.94 13.01 -8.34
C THR A 88 -14.82 12.86 -7.34
N VAL A 89 -13.83 13.75 -7.43
CA VAL A 89 -12.84 14.02 -6.38
C VAL A 89 -12.80 15.52 -6.20
N GLN A 90 -12.86 15.97 -4.95
CA GLN A 90 -12.91 17.40 -4.63
C GLN A 90 -11.98 17.71 -3.44
N ASP A 91 -11.20 18.78 -3.57
CA ASP A 91 -10.42 19.33 -2.46
C ASP A 91 -11.36 19.86 -1.37
N ILE A 92 -11.10 19.46 -0.13
CA ILE A 92 -11.79 19.95 1.06
C ILE A 92 -10.87 20.87 1.86
N LYS A 93 -9.65 20.42 2.17
CA LYS A 93 -8.70 21.15 2.99
C LYS A 93 -7.28 20.75 2.62
N GLN A 94 -6.40 21.72 2.49
CA GLN A 94 -4.96 21.50 2.51
C GLN A 94 -4.44 21.77 3.92
N VAL A 95 -3.67 20.85 4.46
CA VAL A 95 -3.11 20.92 5.80
C VAL A 95 -1.60 20.91 5.69
N ALA A 96 -0.98 22.04 6.04
CA ALA A 96 0.47 22.13 6.18
C ALA A 96 0.88 21.60 7.56
N THR A 97 1.95 20.83 7.62
CA THR A 97 2.56 20.44 8.87
C THR A 97 3.57 21.48 9.35
N ALA A 98 3.87 21.50 10.63
CA ALA A 98 4.82 22.47 11.20
C ALA A 98 6.29 22.15 10.85
N ASN A 99 6.56 20.99 10.25
CA ASN A 99 7.91 20.56 9.91
C ASN A 99 8.37 21.13 8.56
N ALA A 100 9.70 21.20 8.41
CA ALA A 100 10.31 21.39 7.10
C ALA A 100 9.90 20.24 6.17
N ASN A 101 10.08 20.42 4.88
CA ASN A 101 9.78 19.40 3.88
C ASN A 101 10.49 18.08 4.26
N ARG A 102 9.70 17.06 4.58
CA ARG A 102 10.15 15.72 4.94
C ARG A 102 10.04 14.74 3.78
N ASP A 103 9.55 15.22 2.64
CA ASP A 103 9.22 14.37 1.50
C ASP A 103 8.19 13.32 1.92
N ALA A 104 6.95 13.80 2.16
CA ALA A 104 5.87 12.99 2.76
C ALA A 104 5.35 11.96 1.74
N GLU A 105 5.53 10.68 2.06
CA GLU A 105 5.22 9.56 1.19
C GLU A 105 4.01 8.76 1.70
N GLY A 106 4.19 7.64 2.33
CA GLY A 106 3.09 6.81 2.83
C GLY A 106 2.30 7.49 3.97
N ILE A 107 0.99 7.31 3.96
CA ILE A 107 0.08 7.86 4.96
C ILE A 107 -0.95 6.83 5.41
N VAL A 108 -1.19 6.71 6.71
CA VAL A 108 -2.25 5.87 7.27
C VAL A 108 -3.07 6.61 8.31
N TYR A 109 -4.35 6.28 8.39
CA TYR A 109 -5.25 6.77 9.42
C TYR A 109 -5.40 5.74 10.54
N LEU A 110 -5.31 6.22 11.78
CA LEU A 110 -5.50 5.44 13.00
C LEU A 110 -6.91 5.68 13.56
N PRO A 111 -7.90 4.82 13.30
CA PRO A 111 -9.30 5.07 13.69
C PRO A 111 -9.48 5.21 15.20
N HIS A 112 -8.68 4.49 16.00
CA HIS A 112 -8.79 4.48 17.46
C HIS A 112 -8.39 5.83 18.10
N THR A 113 -7.46 6.55 17.49
CA THR A 113 -6.97 7.85 17.98
C THR A 113 -7.43 9.03 17.14
N LYS A 114 -8.00 8.76 15.95
CA LYS A 114 -8.38 9.76 14.94
C LYS A 114 -7.17 10.61 14.50
N LYS A 115 -6.02 9.97 14.35
CA LYS A 115 -4.75 10.58 13.95
C LYS A 115 -4.26 10.00 12.63
N LEU A 116 -3.33 10.69 11.99
CA LEU A 116 -2.61 10.24 10.81
C LEU A 116 -1.18 9.90 11.21
N MET A 117 -0.61 8.87 10.59
CA MET A 117 0.84 8.67 10.58
C MET A 117 1.34 8.82 9.16
N VAL A 118 2.43 9.57 9.00
CA VAL A 118 3.04 9.89 7.71
C VAL A 118 4.52 9.54 7.77
N VAL A 119 5.00 8.75 6.81
CA VAL A 119 6.43 8.51 6.65
C VAL A 119 7.01 9.59 5.73
N GLY A 120 8.21 10.07 6.07
CA GLY A 120 9.00 10.99 5.24
C GLY A 120 10.23 10.28 4.69
N GLU A 121 10.46 10.40 3.39
CA GLU A 121 11.62 9.84 2.72
C GLU A 121 12.91 10.57 3.13
N ALA A 122 12.85 11.90 3.23
CA ALA A 122 14.01 12.72 3.53
C ALA A 122 14.59 12.53 4.94
N ASP A 123 13.77 12.10 5.90
CA ASP A 123 14.20 11.96 7.31
C ASP A 123 14.11 10.55 7.87
N ASN A 124 13.57 9.58 7.11
CA ASN A 124 13.34 8.20 7.54
C ASN A 124 12.55 8.11 8.86
N ARG A 125 11.52 8.94 9.02
CA ARG A 125 10.71 8.96 10.24
C ARG A 125 9.23 8.83 9.90
N VAL A 126 8.53 8.09 10.76
CA VAL A 126 7.06 8.11 10.78
C VAL A 126 6.63 9.05 11.91
N VAL A 127 5.85 10.07 11.58
CA VAL A 127 5.38 11.08 12.54
C VAL A 127 3.85 11.05 12.60
N GLU A 128 3.31 11.13 13.82
CA GLU A 128 1.86 11.20 14.03
C GLU A 128 1.38 12.64 14.07
N TYR A 129 0.32 12.92 13.30
CA TYR A 129 -0.35 14.22 13.21
C TYR A 129 -1.82 14.13 13.58
N ASP A 130 -2.37 15.21 14.13
CA ASP A 130 -3.82 15.38 14.11
C ASP A 130 -4.31 15.85 12.72
N LEU A 131 -5.63 15.90 12.54
CA LEU A 131 -6.23 16.31 11.25
C LEU A 131 -6.06 17.82 10.95
N ASP A 132 -5.49 18.58 11.88
CA ASP A 132 -5.11 19.97 11.67
C ASP A 132 -3.61 20.16 11.40
N GLY A 133 -2.84 19.07 11.34
CA GLY A 133 -1.42 19.07 11.00
C GLY A 133 -0.48 19.29 12.21
N ASN A 134 -1.03 19.31 13.42
CA ASN A 134 -0.19 19.42 14.62
C ASN A 134 0.47 18.08 14.91
N ILE A 135 1.78 18.11 15.17
CA ILE A 135 2.55 16.94 15.59
C ILE A 135 2.09 16.50 16.98
N THR A 136 1.93 15.20 17.16
CA THR A 136 1.77 14.60 18.48
C THR A 136 3.13 14.16 19.03
N ALA A 137 3.14 13.61 20.23
CA ALA A 137 4.39 13.11 20.84
C ALA A 137 4.82 11.74 20.27
N ARG A 138 4.10 11.17 19.29
CA ARG A 138 4.39 9.83 18.76
C ARG A 138 5.12 9.93 17.43
N GLU A 139 6.31 9.39 17.44
CA GLU A 139 7.16 9.29 16.25
C GLU A 139 7.99 8.01 16.31
N LEU A 140 8.42 7.56 15.15
CA LEU A 140 9.27 6.38 14.96
C LEU A 140 10.40 6.74 14.02
N GLU A 141 11.62 6.59 14.48
CA GLU A 141 12.81 6.63 13.62
C GLU A 141 13.01 5.26 12.98
N LEU A 142 13.05 5.23 11.66
CA LEU A 142 13.23 4.01 10.89
C LEU A 142 14.71 3.77 10.60
N PRO A 143 15.13 2.50 10.41
CA PRO A 143 16.50 2.19 10.03
C PRO A 143 16.92 2.94 8.77
N SER A 144 18.08 3.58 8.80
CA SER A 144 18.73 4.23 7.66
C SER A 144 19.63 3.25 6.91
N GLY A 145 20.17 3.67 5.76
CA GLY A 145 21.13 2.85 4.99
C GLY A 145 20.58 2.37 3.65
N VAL A 146 19.51 2.98 3.18
CA VAL A 146 19.03 2.93 1.81
C VAL A 146 19.60 4.13 1.07
N GLY A 147 19.87 3.99 -0.23
CA GLY A 147 20.26 5.10 -1.10
C GLY A 147 19.08 6.05 -1.38
N ASN A 148 18.87 6.42 -2.62
CA ASN A 148 17.62 7.03 -3.07
C ASN A 148 16.52 5.94 -3.04
N GLY A 149 15.27 6.28 -2.74
CA GLY A 149 14.18 5.31 -2.66
C GLY A 149 14.10 4.64 -1.28
N SER A 150 13.98 5.45 -0.26
CA SER A 150 13.88 5.07 1.13
C SER A 150 12.49 4.51 1.48
N TYR A 151 11.83 5.02 2.50
CA TYR A 151 10.53 4.52 2.93
C TYR A 151 9.40 5.27 2.21
N GLU A 152 8.70 4.60 1.30
CA GLU A 152 7.59 5.18 0.57
C GLU A 152 6.23 4.69 1.07
N SER A 153 6.18 3.54 1.76
CA SER A 153 4.93 2.85 2.05
C SER A 153 4.59 2.79 3.53
N LEU A 154 3.29 2.92 3.84
CA LEU A 154 2.73 2.62 5.16
C LEU A 154 1.43 1.84 5.04
N ALA A 155 1.27 0.80 5.86
CA ALA A 155 -0.02 0.14 6.06
C ALA A 155 -0.32 -0.05 7.54
N TYR A 156 -1.59 -0.01 7.90
CA TYR A 156 -2.01 -0.20 9.28
C TYR A 156 -3.06 -1.30 9.42
N ASP A 157 -2.71 -2.34 10.17
CA ASP A 157 -3.64 -3.36 10.61
C ASP A 157 -4.47 -2.84 11.78
N THR A 158 -5.70 -2.41 11.52
CA THR A 158 -6.58 -1.84 12.55
C THR A 158 -7.02 -2.87 13.59
N CYS A 159 -7.10 -4.15 13.23
CA CYS A 159 -7.50 -5.22 14.15
C CYS A 159 -6.40 -5.55 15.14
N ARG A 160 -5.14 -5.64 14.66
CA ARG A 160 -3.97 -6.00 15.47
C ARG A 160 -3.20 -4.79 15.96
N GLN A 161 -3.52 -3.60 15.46
CA GLN A 161 -2.82 -2.34 15.73
C GLN A 161 -1.32 -2.44 15.39
N ILE A 162 -1.03 -3.00 14.22
CA ILE A 162 0.33 -3.16 13.69
C ILE A 162 0.54 -2.20 12.52
N LEU A 163 1.63 -1.44 12.60
CA LEU A 163 2.11 -0.60 11.50
C LEU A 163 3.11 -1.39 10.67
N TRP A 164 2.92 -1.37 9.35
CA TRP A 164 3.79 -1.98 8.35
C TRP A 164 4.44 -0.92 7.49
N THR A 165 5.70 -1.15 7.14
CA THR A 165 6.43 -0.31 6.18
C THR A 165 7.43 -1.15 5.37
N CYS A 166 7.86 -0.61 4.25
CA CYS A 166 8.88 -1.17 3.37
C CYS A 166 9.62 -0.05 2.66
N THR A 167 10.88 -0.25 2.35
CA THR A 167 11.65 0.66 1.49
C THR A 167 11.34 0.38 0.02
N GLU A 168 11.50 1.38 -0.85
CA GLU A 168 11.42 1.16 -2.30
C GLU A 168 12.65 0.39 -2.81
N GLU A 169 13.84 0.77 -2.35
CA GLU A 169 15.11 0.15 -2.74
C GLU A 169 15.71 -0.71 -1.62
N PRO A 170 16.64 -1.64 -1.95
CA PRO A 170 17.33 -2.46 -0.96
C PRO A 170 18.19 -1.63 0.01
N PHE A 171 18.28 -2.07 1.25
CA PHE A 171 19.34 -1.59 2.13
C PHE A 171 20.73 -1.88 1.53
N ALA A 172 21.72 -1.04 1.83
CA ALA A 172 23.07 -1.17 1.31
C ALA A 172 23.68 -2.58 1.51
N ASN A 173 23.38 -3.21 2.63
CA ASN A 173 23.82 -4.58 2.94
C ASN A 173 23.09 -5.66 2.14
N ASP A 174 21.91 -5.35 1.59
CA ASP A 174 21.09 -6.28 0.81
C ASP A 174 21.30 -6.11 -0.71
N VAL A 175 21.94 -5.01 -1.16
CA VAL A 175 22.25 -4.76 -2.57
C VAL A 175 23.02 -5.91 -3.24
N PRO A 176 24.06 -6.53 -2.61
CA PRO A 176 24.78 -7.65 -3.22
C PRO A 176 23.91 -8.87 -3.49
N LEU A 177 22.78 -9.01 -2.77
CA LEU A 177 21.82 -10.11 -2.93
C LEU A 177 20.70 -9.77 -3.92
N SER A 178 20.70 -8.57 -4.48
CA SER A 178 19.64 -8.06 -5.37
C SER A 178 20.13 -7.99 -6.82
N TYR A 179 19.18 -8.14 -7.77
CA TYR A 179 19.40 -7.90 -9.20
C TYR A 179 20.45 -8.79 -9.89
N SER A 180 20.79 -9.93 -9.32
CA SER A 180 21.81 -10.84 -9.86
C SER A 180 21.25 -12.25 -10.03
N ASN A 181 21.78 -12.99 -11.01
CA ASN A 181 21.50 -14.40 -11.23
C ASN A 181 22.60 -15.31 -10.61
N SER A 182 23.41 -14.76 -9.69
CA SER A 182 24.40 -15.57 -8.96
C SER A 182 23.70 -16.52 -7.97
N GLU A 183 24.39 -17.59 -7.56
CA GLU A 183 23.82 -18.68 -6.76
C GLU A 183 23.15 -18.25 -5.45
N ASN A 184 23.54 -17.09 -4.88
CA ASN A 184 23.01 -16.55 -3.63
C ASN A 184 22.28 -15.21 -3.80
N ALA A 185 21.94 -14.80 -5.03
CA ALA A 185 21.30 -13.53 -5.30
C ALA A 185 19.90 -13.71 -5.89
N PHE A 186 19.07 -12.72 -5.68
CA PHE A 186 17.70 -12.68 -6.20
C PHE A 186 17.63 -11.89 -7.51
N PRO A 187 16.77 -12.27 -8.46
CA PRO A 187 16.62 -11.55 -9.72
C PRO A 187 16.00 -10.15 -9.57
N GLY A 188 15.33 -9.88 -8.46
CA GLY A 188 14.74 -8.59 -8.12
C GLY A 188 15.42 -7.94 -6.91
N ALA A 189 14.86 -6.84 -6.42
CA ALA A 189 15.30 -6.19 -5.18
C ALA A 189 14.93 -7.05 -3.97
N LEU A 190 15.88 -7.30 -3.09
CA LEU A 190 15.63 -7.86 -1.77
C LEU A 190 15.28 -6.71 -0.81
N LEU A 191 14.03 -6.64 -0.43
CA LEU A 191 13.48 -5.63 0.47
C LEU A 191 13.08 -6.25 1.81
N ARG A 192 12.73 -5.41 2.79
CA ARG A 192 12.32 -5.86 4.11
C ARG A 192 10.95 -5.28 4.46
N LEU A 193 9.94 -6.15 4.53
CA LEU A 193 8.67 -5.82 5.16
C LEU A 193 8.90 -5.72 6.66
N GLN A 194 8.71 -4.56 7.25
CA GLN A 194 8.94 -4.29 8.67
C GLN A 194 7.62 -4.05 9.38
N ALA A 195 7.51 -4.51 10.62
CA ALA A 195 6.32 -4.36 11.43
C ALA A 195 6.64 -3.78 12.82
N TYR A 196 5.75 -2.90 13.27
CA TYR A 196 5.83 -2.21 14.55
C TYR A 196 4.50 -2.32 15.29
N ASP A 197 4.54 -2.49 16.60
CA ASP A 197 3.33 -2.57 17.42
C ASP A 197 2.66 -1.20 17.61
N ARG A 198 1.53 -1.19 18.33
CA ARG A 198 0.79 0.05 18.65
C ARG A 198 1.60 1.10 19.44
N PHE A 199 2.71 0.71 20.05
CA PHE A 199 3.63 1.60 20.77
C PHE A 199 4.82 2.01 19.91
N LEU A 200 4.81 1.68 18.61
CA LEU A 200 5.88 1.88 17.63
C LEU A 200 7.16 1.11 17.97
N LYS A 201 7.03 0.01 18.72
CA LYS A 201 8.14 -0.88 19.01
C LYS A 201 8.27 -1.89 17.87
N PHE A 202 9.49 -2.07 17.36
CA PHE A 202 9.80 -3.07 16.34
C PHE A 202 9.45 -4.49 16.82
N ILE A 203 8.75 -5.26 16.00
CA ILE A 203 8.31 -6.61 16.29
C ILE A 203 8.76 -7.65 15.27
N GLY A 204 9.22 -7.24 14.09
CA GLY A 204 9.79 -8.17 13.14
C GLY A 204 10.01 -7.58 11.75
N GLN A 205 10.78 -8.32 10.95
CA GLN A 205 10.99 -8.04 9.53
C GLN A 205 11.00 -9.33 8.72
N TRP A 206 10.60 -9.25 7.45
CA TRP A 206 10.52 -10.40 6.52
C TRP A 206 11.10 -10.02 5.18
N PRO A 207 11.96 -10.89 4.60
CA PRO A 207 12.50 -10.66 3.27
C PRO A 207 11.38 -10.72 2.23
N TYR A 208 11.35 -9.73 1.37
CA TYR A 208 10.46 -9.62 0.22
C TYR A 208 11.30 -9.39 -1.03
N VAL A 209 11.06 -10.17 -2.09
CA VAL A 209 11.79 -10.02 -3.35
C VAL A 209 10.84 -9.49 -4.41
N THR A 210 11.17 -8.33 -4.98
CA THR A 210 10.43 -7.77 -6.12
C THR A 210 10.62 -8.62 -7.38
N ASP A 211 9.84 -8.36 -8.41
CA ASP A 211 10.12 -8.95 -9.71
C ASP A 211 11.42 -8.41 -10.31
N ALA A 212 12.03 -9.22 -11.15
CA ALA A 212 13.18 -8.78 -11.92
C ALA A 212 12.84 -7.57 -12.81
N PRO A 213 13.73 -6.56 -12.90
CA PRO A 213 13.57 -5.45 -13.82
C PRO A 213 13.37 -5.94 -15.26
N THR A 214 12.48 -5.29 -16.01
CA THR A 214 12.22 -5.62 -17.43
C THR A 214 12.80 -4.60 -18.39
N ALA A 215 13.13 -3.39 -17.91
CA ALA A 215 13.74 -2.33 -18.73
C ALA A 215 15.25 -2.47 -18.82
N ASP A 216 15.80 -2.07 -19.96
CA ASP A 216 17.24 -1.82 -20.07
C ASP A 216 17.58 -0.47 -19.42
N LYS A 217 18.16 -0.53 -18.22
CA LYS A 217 18.54 0.66 -17.45
C LYS A 217 19.61 1.51 -18.16
N SER A 218 20.40 0.93 -19.06
CA SER A 218 21.49 1.63 -19.76
C SER A 218 20.99 2.73 -20.72
N VAL A 219 19.75 2.60 -21.20
CA VAL A 219 19.11 3.59 -22.09
C VAL A 219 18.07 4.45 -21.38
N ALA A 220 17.93 4.31 -20.09
CA ALA A 220 17.03 5.12 -19.29
C ALA A 220 17.63 6.48 -18.97
N ARG A 221 16.83 7.53 -19.08
CA ARG A 221 17.11 8.83 -18.46
C ARG A 221 16.81 8.78 -16.97
N ASN A 222 15.63 8.22 -16.62
CA ASN A 222 15.20 7.99 -15.24
C ASN A 222 14.64 6.58 -15.16
N TYR A 223 14.96 5.91 -14.08
CA TYR A 223 14.50 4.56 -13.78
C TYR A 223 14.26 4.43 -12.27
N ALA A 224 13.13 3.87 -11.89
CA ALA A 224 12.83 3.49 -10.52
C ALA A 224 12.09 2.15 -10.53
N SER A 225 12.36 1.29 -9.55
CA SER A 225 11.61 0.04 -9.38
C SER A 225 11.67 -0.42 -7.95
N GLY A 226 10.54 -0.77 -7.38
CA GLY A 226 10.46 -1.21 -6.00
C GLY A 226 9.04 -1.37 -5.52
N VAL A 227 8.88 -1.30 -4.20
CA VAL A 227 7.58 -1.28 -3.51
C VAL A 227 7.22 0.17 -3.25
N SER A 228 6.12 0.63 -3.84
CA SER A 228 5.63 2.00 -3.66
C SER A 228 4.53 2.10 -2.62
N GLU A 229 3.77 1.02 -2.34
CA GLU A 229 2.75 1.08 -1.28
C GLU A 229 2.43 -0.30 -0.72
N LEU A 230 2.00 -0.30 0.53
CA LEU A 230 1.49 -1.45 1.28
C LEU A 230 0.04 -1.20 1.70
N LEU A 231 -0.75 -2.27 1.80
CA LEU A 231 -2.13 -2.17 2.26
C LEU A 231 -2.58 -3.44 2.97
N VAL A 232 -2.99 -3.35 4.23
CA VAL A 232 -3.63 -4.49 4.91
C VAL A 232 -5.06 -4.63 4.39
N CYS A 233 -5.38 -5.80 3.83
CA CYS A 233 -6.68 -6.12 3.27
C CYS A 233 -7.32 -7.29 4.02
N GLY A 234 -8.30 -6.99 4.85
CA GLY A 234 -8.91 -7.96 5.77
C GLY A 234 -7.91 -8.46 6.82
N ASP A 235 -8.18 -9.62 7.39
CA ASP A 235 -7.41 -10.15 8.53
C ASP A 235 -6.18 -10.97 8.15
N SER A 236 -5.97 -11.24 6.87
CA SER A 236 -5.00 -12.26 6.46
C SER A 236 -4.08 -11.88 5.30
N THR A 237 -4.29 -10.72 4.69
CA THR A 237 -3.59 -10.35 3.46
C THR A 237 -2.94 -8.97 3.57
N LEU A 238 -1.67 -8.89 3.20
CA LEU A 238 -0.98 -7.66 2.87
C LEU A 238 -0.93 -7.55 1.34
N LEU A 239 -1.49 -6.48 0.79
CA LEU A 239 -1.32 -6.12 -0.60
C LEU A 239 -0.05 -5.28 -0.73
N VAL A 240 0.75 -5.58 -1.74
CA VAL A 240 2.01 -4.90 -2.04
C VAL A 240 1.92 -4.34 -3.45
N LEU A 241 2.06 -3.03 -3.59
CA LEU A 241 2.13 -2.37 -4.88
C LEU A 241 3.58 -2.28 -5.32
N GLU A 242 3.95 -3.08 -6.32
CA GLU A 242 5.23 -2.95 -7.01
C GLU A 242 5.08 -2.07 -8.25
N ARG A 243 6.06 -1.20 -8.47
CA ARG A 243 6.17 -0.42 -9.70
C ARG A 243 7.51 -0.63 -10.38
N GLU A 244 7.51 -0.50 -11.69
CA GLU A 244 8.71 -0.32 -12.51
C GLU A 244 8.46 0.86 -13.44
N CYS A 245 9.19 1.95 -13.24
CA CYS A 245 9.10 3.19 -14.00
C CYS A 245 10.32 3.33 -14.91
N PHE A 246 10.09 3.50 -16.20
CA PHE A 246 11.13 3.70 -17.20
C PHE A 246 10.85 4.96 -18.01
N VAL A 247 11.79 5.87 -18.03
CA VAL A 247 11.75 7.09 -18.82
C VAL A 247 12.97 7.14 -19.73
N PRO A 248 12.82 7.00 -21.07
CA PRO A 248 13.94 7.11 -22.00
C PRO A 248 14.37 8.57 -22.15
N HIS A 249 15.56 8.81 -22.74
CA HIS A 249 16.07 10.17 -22.98
C HIS A 249 15.10 11.03 -23.79
N SER A 250 14.38 10.48 -24.76
CA SER A 250 13.35 11.18 -25.54
C SER A 250 12.09 11.53 -24.75
N LYS A 251 11.89 10.99 -23.57
CA LYS A 251 10.64 10.95 -22.78
C LYS A 251 9.46 10.26 -23.47
N ILE A 252 9.37 10.31 -24.81
CA ILE A 252 8.37 9.55 -25.56
C ILE A 252 8.75 8.08 -25.54
N GLY A 253 7.79 7.21 -25.19
CA GLY A 253 8.03 5.81 -24.91
C GLY A 253 8.23 5.51 -23.43
N ALA A 254 8.13 6.52 -22.54
CA ALA A 254 8.10 6.31 -21.09
C ALA A 254 6.89 5.45 -20.68
N TRP A 255 7.08 4.64 -19.65
CA TRP A 255 6.03 3.79 -19.13
C TRP A 255 6.24 3.49 -17.65
N VAL A 256 5.12 3.19 -16.98
CA VAL A 256 5.11 2.60 -15.63
C VAL A 256 4.33 1.31 -15.70
N LYS A 257 4.94 0.23 -15.22
CA LYS A 257 4.31 -1.07 -15.01
C LYS A 257 4.03 -1.22 -13.52
N ASN A 258 2.78 -1.42 -13.20
CA ASN A 258 2.31 -1.58 -11.83
C ASN A 258 1.80 -3.00 -11.63
N LYS A 259 2.04 -3.56 -10.44
CA LYS A 259 1.59 -4.88 -10.04
C LYS A 259 1.14 -4.85 -8.59
N ILE A 260 -0.01 -5.43 -8.32
CA ILE A 260 -0.47 -5.64 -6.96
C ILE A 260 -0.27 -7.12 -6.62
N TYR A 261 0.53 -7.39 -5.61
CA TYR A 261 0.74 -8.73 -5.08
C TYR A 261 -0.01 -8.92 -3.77
N LYS A 262 -0.42 -10.16 -3.51
CA LYS A 262 -0.93 -10.63 -2.22
C LYS A 262 0.17 -11.37 -1.48
N VAL A 263 0.37 -11.01 -0.23
CA VAL A 263 1.22 -11.71 0.73
C VAL A 263 0.33 -12.15 1.90
N LYS A 264 0.38 -13.43 2.26
CA LYS A 264 -0.41 -13.94 3.39
C LYS A 264 0.27 -13.55 4.71
N LEU A 265 -0.42 -12.79 5.54
CA LEU A 265 0.06 -12.40 6.88
C LEU A 265 0.35 -13.62 7.78
N SER A 266 -0.28 -14.76 7.52
CA SER A 266 0.01 -16.01 8.24
C SER A 266 1.46 -16.49 8.11
N GLN A 267 2.18 -16.08 7.08
CA GLN A 267 3.61 -16.35 6.94
C GLN A 267 4.45 -15.56 7.95
N MET A 268 3.88 -14.50 8.54
CA MET A 268 4.57 -13.54 9.40
C MET A 268 4.18 -13.67 10.87
N TYR A 269 3.03 -14.31 11.15
CA TYR A 269 2.54 -14.45 12.52
C TYR A 269 2.81 -15.84 13.11
N ARG A 270 2.93 -15.90 14.45
CA ARG A 270 3.04 -17.16 15.21
C ARG A 270 1.66 -17.60 15.68
N GLY A 271 1.37 -18.91 15.50
CA GLY A 271 0.13 -19.49 16.00
C GLY A 271 -1.09 -18.71 15.52
N ASN A 272 -2.02 -18.39 16.40
CA ASN A 272 -3.27 -17.71 16.12
C ASN A 272 -3.11 -16.25 15.60
N HIS A 273 -2.01 -15.94 14.94
CA HIS A 273 -1.68 -14.63 14.36
C HIS A 273 -1.64 -13.49 15.37
N SER A 274 -1.37 -13.80 16.63
CA SER A 274 -1.32 -12.81 17.72
C SER A 274 0.07 -12.22 17.95
N VAL A 275 1.13 -12.91 17.51
CA VAL A 275 2.52 -12.49 17.69
C VAL A 275 3.26 -12.62 16.37
N VAL A 276 3.94 -11.57 15.98
CA VAL A 276 4.74 -11.53 14.76
C VAL A 276 6.02 -12.38 14.94
N GLN A 277 6.40 -13.09 13.90
CA GLN A 277 7.61 -13.90 13.86
C GLN A 277 8.67 -13.21 13.00
N GLU A 278 9.75 -12.81 13.60
CA GLU A 278 10.89 -12.25 12.87
C GLU A 278 11.58 -13.28 11.99
N LYS A 279 11.96 -12.87 10.78
CA LYS A 279 12.85 -13.60 9.88
C LYS A 279 14.06 -12.72 9.54
N SER A 280 15.19 -13.33 9.25
CA SER A 280 16.36 -12.60 8.77
C SER A 280 16.28 -12.35 7.26
N SER A 281 17.13 -11.45 6.74
CA SER A 281 17.24 -11.21 5.29
C SER A 281 17.81 -12.43 4.52
N LEU A 282 18.38 -13.41 5.22
CA LEU A 282 18.90 -14.66 4.65
C LEU A 282 17.87 -15.78 4.65
N ASP A 283 16.74 -15.59 5.33
CA ASP A 283 15.64 -16.56 5.29
C ASP A 283 14.94 -16.53 3.92
N ALA A 284 14.19 -17.59 3.63
CA ALA A 284 13.39 -17.63 2.41
C ALA A 284 12.42 -16.44 2.37
N PRO A 285 12.36 -15.71 1.24
CA PRO A 285 11.41 -14.61 1.08
C PRO A 285 9.97 -15.05 1.32
N VAL A 286 9.11 -14.11 1.69
CA VAL A 286 7.68 -14.37 1.77
C VAL A 286 7.12 -14.71 0.39
N GLU A 287 6.22 -15.68 0.33
CA GLU A 287 5.53 -16.01 -0.90
C GLU A 287 4.56 -14.92 -1.29
N LYS A 288 4.56 -14.53 -2.55
CA LYS A 288 3.66 -13.55 -3.13
C LYS A 288 2.85 -14.13 -4.29
N GLU A 289 1.61 -13.70 -4.44
CA GLU A 289 0.72 -14.08 -5.53
C GLU A 289 0.25 -12.85 -6.28
N LEU A 290 0.42 -12.81 -7.60
CA LEU A 290 -0.02 -11.67 -8.41
C LEU A 290 -1.55 -11.58 -8.41
N LEU A 291 -2.08 -10.44 -7.94
CA LEU A 291 -3.50 -10.13 -7.97
C LEU A 291 -3.88 -9.44 -9.29
N TYR A 292 -3.12 -8.39 -9.66
CA TYR A 292 -3.40 -7.61 -10.86
C TYR A 292 -2.14 -6.89 -11.37
N SER A 293 -2.09 -6.65 -12.68
CA SER A 293 -1.00 -5.91 -13.33
C SER A 293 -1.53 -5.03 -14.45
N TRP A 294 -1.02 -3.80 -14.56
CA TRP A 294 -1.33 -2.89 -15.68
C TRP A 294 -0.13 -2.03 -16.04
N LYS A 295 -0.20 -1.41 -17.21
CA LYS A 295 0.84 -0.53 -17.73
C LYS A 295 0.24 0.80 -18.15
N THR A 296 0.87 1.89 -17.75
CA THR A 296 0.60 3.25 -18.22
C THR A 296 1.74 3.72 -19.10
N SER A 297 1.51 4.66 -20.02
CA SER A 297 2.55 5.05 -20.95
C SER A 297 2.38 6.46 -21.50
N LEU A 298 3.52 7.04 -21.90
CA LEU A 298 3.60 8.28 -22.65
C LEU A 298 4.07 7.99 -24.07
N THR A 299 3.16 8.06 -25.03
CA THR A 299 3.44 7.97 -26.44
C THR A 299 2.86 9.17 -27.16
N LEU A 300 3.08 9.30 -28.46
CA LEU A 300 2.48 10.37 -29.27
C LEU A 300 0.94 10.37 -29.19
N LEU A 301 0.33 9.19 -29.06
CA LEU A 301 -1.12 9.02 -28.99
C LEU A 301 -1.67 8.82 -27.58
N LYS A 302 -0.90 8.15 -26.71
CA LYS A 302 -1.32 7.86 -25.32
C LYS A 302 -0.59 8.78 -24.34
N ARG A 303 -1.34 9.47 -23.51
CA ARG A 303 -0.83 10.31 -22.43
C ARG A 303 -1.38 9.81 -21.08
N SER A 304 -1.22 8.52 -20.84
CA SER A 304 -1.73 7.86 -19.65
C SER A 304 -0.63 7.56 -18.62
N PHE A 305 0.58 8.07 -18.81
CA PHE A 305 1.69 7.86 -17.88
C PHE A 305 1.28 8.28 -16.47
N ALA A 306 1.38 7.37 -15.53
CA ALA A 306 0.97 7.55 -14.14
C ALA A 306 1.88 6.71 -13.24
N ASN A 307 2.54 7.38 -12.33
CA ASN A 307 3.39 6.80 -11.30
C ASN A 307 2.52 6.59 -10.04
N TYR A 308 1.94 5.39 -9.89
CA TYR A 308 1.08 5.10 -8.75
C TYR A 308 1.93 4.81 -7.52
N GLU A 309 1.68 5.57 -6.44
CA GLU A 309 2.40 5.46 -5.18
C GLU A 309 1.47 5.22 -3.99
N GLY A 310 0.26 5.78 -3.99
CA GLY A 310 -0.70 5.54 -2.92
C GLY A 310 -1.78 4.52 -3.27
N MET A 311 -2.14 3.66 -2.30
CA MET A 311 -3.20 2.67 -2.42
C MET A 311 -3.95 2.51 -1.09
N CYS A 312 -5.28 2.58 -1.10
CA CYS A 312 -6.09 2.32 0.08
C CYS A 312 -7.37 1.53 -0.22
N LEU A 313 -8.04 1.07 0.84
CA LEU A 313 -9.39 0.53 0.73
C LEU A 313 -10.40 1.69 0.56
N GLY A 314 -11.22 1.60 -0.47
CA GLY A 314 -12.47 2.34 -0.60
C GLY A 314 -13.64 1.62 0.08
N PRO A 315 -14.89 1.99 -0.19
CA PRO A 315 -16.05 1.31 0.36
C PRO A 315 -16.25 -0.08 -0.27
N LYS A 316 -17.02 -0.92 0.42
CA LYS A 316 -17.58 -2.12 -0.18
C LYS A 316 -18.73 -1.75 -1.11
N LEU A 317 -18.82 -2.42 -2.24
CA LEU A 317 -19.92 -2.29 -3.20
C LEU A 317 -21.15 -3.09 -2.73
N VAL A 318 -22.29 -2.86 -3.40
CA VAL A 318 -23.56 -3.54 -3.10
C VAL A 318 -23.45 -5.06 -3.19
N ASP A 319 -22.59 -5.58 -4.06
CA ASP A 319 -22.35 -7.03 -4.23
C ASP A 319 -21.30 -7.58 -3.24
N GLY A 320 -20.85 -6.77 -2.30
CA GLY A 320 -19.85 -7.14 -1.29
C GLY A 320 -18.40 -7.05 -1.78
N SER A 321 -18.15 -6.73 -3.05
CA SER A 321 -16.80 -6.50 -3.58
C SER A 321 -16.17 -5.28 -2.93
N GLN A 322 -14.83 -5.28 -2.82
CA GLN A 322 -14.04 -4.24 -2.20
C GLN A 322 -13.43 -3.33 -3.27
N VAL A 323 -13.55 -2.02 -3.09
CA VAL A 323 -12.84 -1.05 -3.93
C VAL A 323 -11.42 -0.86 -3.39
N LEU A 324 -10.44 -0.87 -4.29
CA LEU A 324 -9.10 -0.30 -4.07
C LEU A 324 -9.05 1.05 -4.78
N LEU A 325 -8.65 2.09 -4.06
CA LEU A 325 -8.36 3.41 -4.62
C LEU A 325 -6.86 3.61 -4.71
N LEU A 326 -6.41 4.14 -5.83
CA LEU A 326 -5.00 4.46 -6.06
C LEU A 326 -4.87 5.92 -6.52
N VAL A 327 -3.78 6.54 -6.11
CA VAL A 327 -3.35 7.87 -6.55
C VAL A 327 -1.96 7.80 -7.15
N SER A 328 -1.65 8.72 -8.09
CA SER A 328 -0.32 8.79 -8.68
C SER A 328 0.37 10.09 -8.30
N ASP A 329 1.67 10.00 -8.00
CA ASP A 329 2.53 11.16 -7.92
C ASP A 329 2.70 11.80 -9.31
N SER A 330 2.51 13.10 -9.37
CA SER A 330 2.68 13.89 -10.58
C SER A 330 3.87 14.85 -10.52
N GLN A 331 4.61 14.84 -9.41
CA GLN A 331 5.67 15.81 -9.15
C GLN A 331 5.18 17.25 -9.45
N ASN A 332 4.03 17.61 -8.88
CA ASN A 332 3.34 18.86 -9.11
C ASN A 332 3.06 19.14 -10.60
N GLN A 333 2.64 18.10 -11.33
CA GLN A 333 2.38 18.11 -12.78
C GLN A 333 3.60 18.54 -13.61
N ALA A 334 4.77 18.03 -13.21
CA ALA A 334 6.04 18.40 -13.81
C ALA A 334 6.02 18.29 -15.34
N HIS A 335 6.56 19.31 -15.98
CA HIS A 335 6.68 19.42 -17.45
C HIS A 335 5.35 19.32 -18.23
N GLY A 336 4.18 19.45 -17.57
CA GLY A 336 2.86 19.28 -18.20
C GLY A 336 2.57 17.87 -18.73
N VAL A 337 3.39 16.90 -18.36
CA VAL A 337 3.32 15.49 -18.80
C VAL A 337 2.80 14.60 -17.68
N LEU A 338 3.33 14.80 -16.48
CA LEU A 338 2.87 14.12 -15.28
C LEU A 338 1.53 14.71 -14.83
N ARG A 339 0.68 13.90 -14.23
CA ARG A 339 -0.68 14.27 -13.87
C ARG A 339 -1.13 13.52 -12.64
N ASP A 340 -1.97 14.15 -11.85
CA ASP A 340 -2.63 13.55 -10.70
C ASP A 340 -3.74 12.61 -11.19
N TRP A 341 -3.44 11.33 -11.23
CA TRP A 341 -4.39 10.30 -11.60
C TRP A 341 -4.99 9.64 -10.38
N PHE A 342 -6.30 9.44 -10.41
CA PHE A 342 -7.04 8.61 -9.49
C PHE A 342 -7.54 7.38 -10.22
N ARG A 343 -7.44 6.21 -9.60
CA ARG A 343 -7.85 4.92 -10.18
C ARG A 343 -8.65 4.13 -9.15
N SER A 344 -9.65 3.39 -9.62
CA SER A 344 -10.33 2.39 -8.80
C SER A 344 -10.25 1.01 -9.42
N ILE A 345 -9.89 0.03 -8.59
CA ILE A 345 -9.82 -1.39 -8.93
C ILE A 345 -10.75 -2.15 -7.99
N ILE A 346 -11.47 -3.13 -8.49
CA ILE A 346 -12.44 -3.91 -7.73
C ILE A 346 -11.86 -5.30 -7.51
N ILE A 347 -11.87 -5.73 -6.26
CA ILE A 347 -11.44 -7.06 -5.81
C ILE A 347 -12.55 -7.72 -4.99
N ARG A 348 -12.49 -9.04 -4.85
CA ARG A 348 -13.42 -9.81 -4.05
C ARG A 348 -12.69 -10.79 -3.15
#